data_59a82ddeacd16aeb6d11b3f533941875
#
_entry.id   59a82ddeacd16aeb6d11b3f533941875
#
_cell.length_a   1.000
_cell.length_b   1.000
_cell.length_c   1.000
_cell.angle_alpha   90.00
_cell.angle_beta   90.00
_cell.angle_gamma   90.00
#
_symmetry.space_group_name_H-M   'P 1'
#
loop_
_entity.id
_entity.type
_entity.pdbx_description
1 polymer ?
#
loop_
_entity_poly.entity_id
_entity_poly.type
_entity_poly.pdbx_seq_one_letter_code
_entity_poly.pdbx_strand_id
1 'polypeptide(L)'
;MGSQWEDKSKPHLNIVFIGHVDHGKSTTVGRLLLDSGHIEAHVIEKNEKLAAEHGKAGFGLAYVMDGLKEERERGITIDVAHKEFFTPNWYYTIIDAPGHRDFVKNMITGTSQADAAVLLCAANDGVNAQTKEHAFLAKVLGVKQLIVNVNKMDISGVDYSEAKYNEVCGQVDELLKMAGFNPADVPKIPCSSFNGENLYDSSDNMGWWKGTTFNDKSVKTLFECIDAVKQPDKPVNKPLRLPIQDVYKISGIGTVPVGKIETGTLNVGKNVVFNPSQQTAEVKSIEMHHTQDAKAEPGDNVGFNVRGLAATDIRRGDVAGYADNAPTFVRHDEQFTGQIQLMDIPKAIGAGYTPVFHAHTAQVAVRFVELLQNAKTKEANPAYLKSGDAALIKFQPTKPMAIEEMGTFPELARFAIRDMGKTVAAGVCMKVHKN
;
A
#
# COMPACT_ATOMS: atom_id res chain seq x y z
N MET A 1 14.25 16.14 -21.01
CA MET A 1 13.52 17.27 -20.40
C MET A 1 12.58 16.68 -19.37
N GLY A 2 12.47 17.26 -18.16
CA GLY A 2 11.52 16.77 -17.15
C GLY A 2 10.07 17.01 -17.57
N SER A 3 9.14 16.38 -16.85
CA SER A 3 7.71 16.59 -17.08
C SER A 3 7.35 18.08 -16.94
N GLN A 4 6.43 18.57 -17.80
CA GLN A 4 5.90 19.95 -17.68
C GLN A 4 5.24 20.23 -16.33
N TRP A 5 4.94 19.18 -15.55
CA TRP A 5 4.29 19.27 -14.25
C TRP A 5 5.28 19.19 -13.09
N GLU A 6 6.58 19.00 -13.34
CA GLU A 6 7.60 18.82 -12.32
C GLU A 6 7.73 20.05 -11.43
N ASP A 7 7.24 19.90 -10.19
CA ASP A 7 7.29 20.92 -9.15
C ASP A 7 7.22 20.25 -7.77
N LYS A 8 8.37 20.18 -7.09
CA LYS A 8 8.49 19.57 -5.77
C LYS A 8 7.90 20.42 -4.63
N SER A 9 7.45 21.63 -4.91
CA SER A 9 6.74 22.47 -3.95
C SER A 9 5.26 22.09 -3.79
N LYS A 10 4.71 21.26 -4.72
CA LYS A 10 3.34 20.76 -4.63
C LYS A 10 3.16 19.85 -3.42
N PRO A 11 1.95 19.76 -2.87
CA PRO A 11 1.65 18.81 -1.81
C PRO A 11 1.95 17.38 -2.25
N HIS A 12 2.66 16.61 -1.39
CA HIS A 12 3.07 15.25 -1.67
C HIS A 12 2.00 14.25 -1.25
N LEU A 13 1.79 13.22 -2.09
CA LEU A 13 0.94 12.08 -1.86
C LEU A 13 1.61 10.77 -2.30
N ASN A 14 1.18 9.66 -1.71
CA ASN A 14 1.60 8.33 -2.11
C ASN A 14 0.45 7.59 -2.79
N ILE A 15 0.68 7.03 -3.97
CA ILE A 15 -0.31 6.24 -4.70
C ILE A 15 0.23 4.86 -5.01
N VAL A 16 -0.54 3.81 -4.67
CA VAL A 16 -0.14 2.42 -4.90
C VAL A 16 -0.94 1.79 -6.04
N PHE A 17 -0.26 1.04 -6.91
CA PHE A 17 -0.88 0.23 -7.96
C PHE A 17 -0.97 -1.21 -7.50
N ILE A 18 -2.19 -1.74 -7.36
CA ILE A 18 -2.51 -3.07 -6.86
C ILE A 18 -3.39 -3.84 -7.83
N GLY A 19 -3.44 -5.14 -7.71
CA GLY A 19 -4.25 -6.02 -8.58
C GLY A 19 -3.50 -7.31 -8.87
N HIS A 20 -4.15 -8.21 -9.60
CA HIS A 20 -3.60 -9.52 -9.94
C HIS A 20 -2.31 -9.42 -10.76
N VAL A 21 -1.49 -10.48 -10.72
CA VAL A 21 -0.38 -10.65 -11.66
C VAL A 21 -0.91 -10.59 -13.10
N ASP A 22 -0.14 -10.06 -14.02
CA ASP A 22 -0.50 -9.88 -15.44
C ASP A 22 -1.70 -8.95 -15.74
N HIS A 23 -2.30 -8.27 -14.76
CA HIS A 23 -3.31 -7.23 -15.01
C HIS A 23 -2.72 -5.90 -15.52
N GLY A 24 -1.39 -5.80 -15.63
CA GLY A 24 -0.70 -4.70 -16.29
C GLY A 24 -0.33 -3.54 -15.37
N LYS A 25 -0.10 -3.76 -14.07
CA LYS A 25 0.29 -2.71 -13.11
C LYS A 25 1.53 -1.94 -13.55
N SER A 26 2.68 -2.61 -13.67
CA SER A 26 3.95 -1.98 -14.05
C SER A 26 3.89 -1.39 -15.47
N THR A 27 3.13 -2.02 -16.40
CA THR A 27 2.86 -1.46 -17.73
C THR A 27 2.08 -0.15 -17.66
N THR A 28 1.04 -0.10 -16.82
CA THR A 28 0.23 1.13 -16.61
C THR A 28 1.09 2.26 -16.06
N VAL A 29 1.90 1.97 -15.04
CA VAL A 29 2.81 2.96 -14.45
C VAL A 29 3.84 3.43 -15.48
N GLY A 30 4.51 2.51 -16.17
CA GLY A 30 5.50 2.86 -17.20
C GLY A 30 4.89 3.70 -18.32
N ARG A 31 3.66 3.39 -18.74
CA ARG A 31 2.94 4.15 -19.77
C ARG A 31 2.55 5.55 -19.29
N LEU A 32 2.01 5.67 -18.08
CA LEU A 32 1.70 6.97 -17.48
C LEU A 32 2.95 7.85 -17.37
N LEU A 33 4.09 7.31 -16.95
CA LEU A 33 5.35 8.03 -16.86
C LEU A 33 5.87 8.48 -18.25
N LEU A 34 5.67 7.66 -19.28
CA LEU A 34 6.04 8.00 -20.66
C LEU A 34 5.14 9.12 -21.20
N ASP A 35 3.82 8.93 -21.18
CA ASP A 35 2.86 9.84 -21.82
C ASP A 35 2.80 11.20 -21.11
N SER A 36 3.07 11.24 -19.81
CA SER A 36 3.18 12.48 -19.02
C SER A 36 4.56 13.15 -19.07
N GLY A 37 5.51 12.59 -19.84
CA GLY A 37 6.83 13.17 -20.06
C GLY A 37 7.83 13.02 -18.91
N HIS A 38 7.57 12.14 -17.94
CA HIS A 38 8.51 11.84 -16.83
C HIS A 38 9.65 10.93 -17.29
N ILE A 39 9.45 10.18 -18.37
CA ILE A 39 10.44 9.29 -18.96
C ILE A 39 10.50 9.56 -20.47
N GLU A 40 11.70 9.61 -21.01
CA GLU A 40 11.90 9.82 -22.44
C GLU A 40 11.72 8.50 -23.21
N ALA A 41 11.21 8.59 -24.45
CA ALA A 41 10.92 7.44 -25.31
C ALA A 41 12.13 6.53 -25.53
N HIS A 42 13.34 7.08 -25.61
CA HIS A 42 14.57 6.29 -25.80
C HIS A 42 14.85 5.31 -24.65
N VAL A 43 14.38 5.62 -23.42
CA VAL A 43 14.48 4.71 -22.26
C VAL A 43 13.61 3.48 -22.48
N ILE A 44 12.40 3.68 -23.00
CA ILE A 44 11.49 2.57 -23.34
C ILE A 44 12.06 1.72 -24.48
N GLU A 45 12.61 2.35 -25.53
CA GLU A 45 13.26 1.61 -26.61
C GLU A 45 14.43 0.75 -26.14
N LYS A 46 15.24 1.27 -25.22
CA LYS A 46 16.33 0.52 -24.58
C LYS A 46 15.80 -0.65 -23.76
N ASN A 47 14.76 -0.42 -22.96
CA ASN A 47 14.12 -1.45 -22.15
C ASN A 47 13.47 -2.53 -23.03
N GLU A 48 12.86 -2.16 -24.16
CA GLU A 48 12.25 -3.11 -25.10
C GLU A 48 13.30 -4.04 -25.73
N LYS A 49 14.45 -3.50 -26.13
CA LYS A 49 15.58 -4.31 -26.62
C LYS A 49 16.05 -5.30 -25.55
N LEU A 50 16.22 -4.83 -24.31
CA LEU A 50 16.61 -5.69 -23.19
C LEU A 50 15.56 -6.76 -22.88
N ALA A 51 14.27 -6.39 -22.93
CA ALA A 51 13.16 -7.32 -22.74
C ALA A 51 13.14 -8.40 -23.83
N ALA A 52 13.37 -8.02 -25.08
CA ALA A 52 13.46 -8.96 -26.20
C ALA A 52 14.63 -9.95 -26.02
N GLU A 53 15.80 -9.51 -25.53
CA GLU A 53 16.94 -10.38 -25.21
C GLU A 53 16.60 -11.41 -24.15
N HIS A 54 15.71 -11.10 -23.21
CA HIS A 54 15.20 -12.01 -22.19
C HIS A 54 13.97 -12.84 -22.65
N GLY A 55 13.59 -12.77 -23.94
CA GLY A 55 12.40 -13.45 -24.45
C GLY A 55 11.07 -12.85 -23.97
N LYS A 56 11.08 -11.59 -23.55
CA LYS A 56 9.94 -10.83 -22.99
C LYS A 56 9.57 -9.61 -23.85
N ALA A 57 9.59 -9.77 -25.18
CA ALA A 57 9.18 -8.69 -26.08
C ALA A 57 7.82 -8.11 -25.67
N GLY A 58 7.66 -6.78 -25.70
CA GLY A 58 6.47 -6.06 -25.22
C GLY A 58 6.51 -5.66 -23.73
N PHE A 59 7.56 -6.02 -22.97
CA PHE A 59 7.69 -5.66 -21.55
C PHE A 59 8.50 -4.37 -21.30
N GLY A 60 8.88 -3.62 -22.34
CA GLY A 60 9.70 -2.42 -22.18
C GLY A 60 9.12 -1.37 -21.23
N LEU A 61 7.80 -1.19 -21.24
CA LEU A 61 7.09 -0.31 -20.30
C LEU A 61 7.17 -0.84 -18.85
N ALA A 62 6.98 -2.14 -18.64
CA ALA A 62 7.04 -2.72 -17.30
C ALA A 62 8.47 -2.62 -16.71
N TYR A 63 9.50 -2.76 -17.53
CA TYR A 63 10.90 -2.66 -17.09
C TYR A 63 11.31 -1.29 -16.56
N VAL A 64 10.47 -0.27 -16.72
CA VAL A 64 10.64 1.03 -16.05
C VAL A 64 10.60 0.89 -14.53
N MET A 65 9.74 -0.01 -14.03
CA MET A 65 9.54 -0.25 -12.61
C MET A 65 10.43 -1.38 -12.09
N ASP A 66 10.79 -2.36 -12.93
CA ASP A 66 11.56 -3.54 -12.54
C ASP A 66 13.03 -3.18 -12.28
N GLY A 67 13.40 -2.99 -11.03
CA GLY A 67 14.75 -2.64 -10.59
C GLY A 67 15.69 -3.83 -10.52
N LEU A 68 15.18 -5.03 -10.20
CA LEU A 68 15.96 -6.25 -9.98
C LEU A 68 16.11 -7.05 -11.28
N LYS A 69 17.28 -7.68 -11.44
CA LYS A 69 17.53 -8.59 -12.58
C LYS A 69 16.53 -9.75 -12.60
N GLU A 70 16.22 -10.31 -11.42
CA GLU A 70 15.27 -11.40 -11.27
C GLU A 70 13.84 -11.03 -11.68
N GLU A 71 13.41 -9.78 -11.42
CA GLU A 71 12.11 -9.25 -11.86
C GLU A 71 12.02 -9.25 -13.38
N ARG A 72 13.05 -8.75 -14.04
CA ARG A 72 13.15 -8.69 -15.52
C ARG A 72 13.17 -10.08 -16.14
N GLU A 73 13.94 -11.03 -15.58
CA GLU A 73 14.03 -12.40 -16.06
C GLU A 73 12.69 -13.15 -15.89
N ARG A 74 12.00 -12.95 -14.78
CA ARG A 74 10.71 -13.60 -14.49
C ARG A 74 9.52 -12.88 -15.10
N GLY A 75 9.60 -11.56 -15.33
CA GLY A 75 8.51 -10.69 -15.77
C GLY A 75 7.44 -10.49 -14.69
N ILE A 76 7.86 -10.49 -13.41
CA ILE A 76 6.99 -10.25 -12.26
C ILE A 76 7.69 -9.33 -11.27
N THR A 77 6.95 -8.39 -10.69
CA THR A 77 7.44 -7.53 -9.62
C THR A 77 7.60 -8.33 -8.33
N ILE A 78 8.76 -8.27 -7.70
CA ILE A 78 9.12 -8.98 -6.47
C ILE A 78 9.11 -8.02 -5.28
N ASP A 79 9.74 -6.87 -5.44
CA ASP A 79 9.84 -5.85 -4.40
C ASP A 79 9.02 -4.60 -4.77
N VAL A 80 8.85 -3.71 -3.79
CA VAL A 80 8.12 -2.46 -3.98
C VAL A 80 9.01 -1.46 -4.69
N ALA A 81 8.59 -1.00 -5.87
CA ALA A 81 9.31 0.04 -6.61
C ALA A 81 8.65 1.41 -6.38
N HIS A 82 9.48 2.44 -6.26
CA HIS A 82 9.05 3.81 -6.04
C HIS A 82 9.52 4.71 -7.18
N LYS A 83 8.63 5.55 -7.69
CA LYS A 83 8.93 6.56 -8.71
C LYS A 83 8.24 7.87 -8.42
N GLU A 84 8.95 8.97 -8.68
CA GLU A 84 8.36 10.30 -8.64
C GLU A 84 7.43 10.51 -9.84
N PHE A 85 6.31 11.16 -9.59
CA PHE A 85 5.30 11.45 -10.60
C PHE A 85 4.59 12.76 -10.27
N PHE A 86 4.39 13.61 -11.26
CA PHE A 86 3.79 14.92 -11.07
C PHE A 86 2.53 15.08 -11.91
N THR A 87 1.52 15.67 -11.29
CA THR A 87 0.28 16.10 -11.94
C THR A 87 0.12 17.61 -11.81
N PRO A 88 -0.88 18.25 -12.42
CA PRO A 88 -1.13 19.67 -12.21
C PRO A 88 -1.21 20.08 -10.74
N ASN A 89 -1.83 19.26 -9.88
CA ASN A 89 -2.12 19.61 -8.49
C ASN A 89 -1.16 18.93 -7.47
N TRP A 90 -0.53 17.82 -7.82
CA TRP A 90 0.17 16.95 -6.86
C TRP A 90 1.58 16.57 -7.29
N TYR A 91 2.42 16.34 -6.29
CA TYR A 91 3.64 15.56 -6.37
C TYR A 91 3.38 14.17 -5.78
N TYR A 92 3.56 13.12 -6.57
CA TYR A 92 3.32 11.74 -6.13
C TYR A 92 4.61 10.93 -5.99
N THR A 93 4.65 10.07 -4.97
CA THR A 93 5.42 8.84 -5.03
C THR A 93 4.51 7.71 -5.51
N ILE A 94 4.71 7.23 -6.73
CA ILE A 94 4.08 5.99 -7.21
C ILE A 94 4.76 4.81 -6.54
N ILE A 95 3.93 3.90 -6.01
CA ILE A 95 4.33 2.64 -5.39
C ILE A 95 3.79 1.52 -6.27
N ASP A 96 4.67 0.82 -7.02
CA ASP A 96 4.28 -0.38 -7.75
C ASP A 96 4.41 -1.60 -6.83
N ALA A 97 3.29 -2.23 -6.53
CA ALA A 97 3.23 -3.33 -5.59
C ALA A 97 3.17 -4.68 -6.32
N PRO A 98 3.89 -5.72 -5.81
CA PRO A 98 3.84 -7.05 -6.39
C PRO A 98 2.42 -7.59 -6.46
N GLY A 99 2.06 -8.21 -7.59
CA GLY A 99 0.75 -8.85 -7.77
C GLY A 99 0.71 -10.32 -7.37
N HIS A 100 1.89 -10.98 -7.32
CA HIS A 100 1.97 -12.41 -7.07
C HIS A 100 1.77 -12.73 -5.57
N ARG A 101 1.01 -13.81 -5.29
CA ARG A 101 0.68 -14.24 -3.92
C ARG A 101 1.89 -14.46 -3.00
N ASP A 102 3.03 -14.84 -3.54
CA ASP A 102 4.25 -15.09 -2.75
C ASP A 102 4.86 -13.79 -2.21
N PHE A 103 4.55 -12.65 -2.85
CA PHE A 103 5.07 -11.32 -2.49
C PHE A 103 4.05 -10.40 -1.84
N VAL A 104 2.88 -10.91 -1.43
CA VAL A 104 1.81 -10.12 -0.76
C VAL A 104 2.32 -9.39 0.49
N LYS A 105 3.35 -9.92 1.19
CA LYS A 105 4.00 -9.19 2.29
C LYS A 105 4.56 -7.83 1.87
N ASN A 106 5.18 -7.75 0.68
CA ASN A 106 5.72 -6.52 0.13
C ASN A 106 4.58 -5.60 -0.33
N MET A 107 3.53 -6.19 -0.94
CA MET A 107 2.29 -5.46 -1.28
C MET A 107 1.64 -4.82 -0.04
N ILE A 108 1.53 -5.53 1.10
CA ILE A 108 1.02 -4.98 2.36
C ILE A 108 1.85 -3.77 2.79
N THR A 109 3.18 -3.88 2.73
CA THR A 109 4.07 -2.77 3.09
C THR A 109 3.88 -1.56 2.18
N GLY A 110 3.82 -1.76 0.87
CA GLY A 110 3.57 -0.66 -0.10
C GLY A 110 2.19 -0.02 0.11
N THR A 111 1.15 -0.84 0.26
CA THR A 111 -0.23 -0.36 0.42
C THR A 111 -0.42 0.40 1.74
N SER A 112 0.24 0.00 2.82
CA SER A 112 0.15 0.72 4.11
C SER A 112 0.71 2.14 4.05
N GLN A 113 1.55 2.45 3.07
CA GLN A 113 2.12 3.78 2.87
C GLN A 113 1.27 4.68 1.96
N ALA A 114 0.27 4.11 1.28
CA ALA A 114 -0.46 4.80 0.23
C ALA A 114 -1.61 5.66 0.80
N ASP A 115 -1.78 6.84 0.23
CA ASP A 115 -2.90 7.75 0.48
C ASP A 115 -4.09 7.44 -0.44
N ALA A 116 -3.79 6.95 -1.65
CA ALA A 116 -4.76 6.46 -2.64
C ALA A 116 -4.25 5.18 -3.31
N ALA A 117 -5.15 4.40 -3.89
CA ALA A 117 -4.78 3.21 -4.64
C ALA A 117 -5.47 3.14 -6.01
N VAL A 118 -4.76 2.57 -6.98
CA VAL A 118 -5.32 2.16 -8.26
C VAL A 118 -5.40 0.64 -8.28
N LEU A 119 -6.61 0.10 -8.32
CA LEU A 119 -6.88 -1.34 -8.44
C LEU A 119 -7.03 -1.68 -9.92
N LEU A 120 -6.14 -2.50 -10.45
CA LEU A 120 -6.23 -2.98 -11.82
C LEU A 120 -7.03 -4.27 -11.92
N CYS A 121 -7.95 -4.29 -12.87
CA CYS A 121 -8.75 -5.45 -13.23
C CYS A 121 -8.72 -5.60 -14.76
N ALA A 122 -8.23 -6.73 -15.28
CA ALA A 122 -8.17 -6.93 -16.72
C ALA A 122 -9.56 -7.28 -17.27
N ALA A 123 -9.95 -6.65 -18.38
CA ALA A 123 -11.28 -6.81 -18.98
C ALA A 123 -11.60 -8.24 -19.46
N ASN A 124 -10.57 -9.02 -19.80
CA ASN A 124 -10.69 -10.41 -20.21
C ASN A 124 -10.72 -11.43 -19.07
N ASP A 125 -10.27 -11.03 -17.86
CA ASP A 125 -10.11 -11.93 -16.70
C ASP A 125 -11.09 -11.58 -15.56
N GLY A 126 -11.50 -10.32 -15.47
CA GLY A 126 -12.41 -9.82 -14.44
C GLY A 126 -11.81 -9.87 -13.02
N VAL A 127 -12.66 -10.11 -12.03
CA VAL A 127 -12.30 -10.15 -10.60
C VAL A 127 -11.89 -11.57 -10.20
N ASN A 128 -10.61 -11.75 -9.89
CA ASN A 128 -10.07 -13.00 -9.39
C ASN A 128 -9.70 -12.96 -7.89
N ALA A 129 -9.16 -14.09 -7.38
CA ALA A 129 -8.86 -14.23 -5.96
C ALA A 129 -7.87 -13.19 -5.43
N GLN A 130 -6.82 -12.85 -6.20
CA GLN A 130 -5.84 -11.83 -5.78
C GLN A 130 -6.41 -10.42 -5.87
N THR A 131 -7.25 -10.11 -6.87
CA THR A 131 -7.97 -8.84 -6.95
C THR A 131 -8.83 -8.63 -5.70
N LYS A 132 -9.51 -9.69 -5.23
CA LYS A 132 -10.29 -9.68 -3.98
C LYS A 132 -9.40 -9.42 -2.75
N GLU A 133 -8.30 -10.16 -2.63
CA GLU A 133 -7.35 -10.01 -1.53
C GLU A 133 -6.78 -8.58 -1.49
N HIS A 134 -6.38 -8.03 -2.63
CA HIS A 134 -5.80 -6.69 -2.72
C HIS A 134 -6.81 -5.58 -2.39
N ALA A 135 -8.04 -5.66 -2.88
CA ALA A 135 -9.08 -4.69 -2.54
C ALA A 135 -9.40 -4.69 -1.03
N PHE A 136 -9.49 -5.88 -0.44
CA PHE A 136 -9.73 -6.04 0.99
C PHE A 136 -8.58 -5.48 1.82
N LEU A 137 -7.33 -5.82 1.46
CA LEU A 137 -6.13 -5.31 2.13
C LEU A 137 -6.02 -3.80 2.01
N ALA A 138 -6.28 -3.21 0.85
CA ALA A 138 -6.28 -1.76 0.67
C ALA A 138 -7.22 -1.07 1.66
N LYS A 139 -8.44 -1.58 1.83
CA LYS A 139 -9.41 -1.02 2.80
C LYS A 139 -8.91 -1.12 4.24
N VAL A 140 -8.44 -2.30 4.63
CA VAL A 140 -8.01 -2.56 6.01
C VAL A 140 -6.72 -1.79 6.34
N LEU A 141 -5.80 -1.68 5.39
CA LEU A 141 -4.55 -0.92 5.58
C LEU A 141 -4.76 0.60 5.56
N GLY A 142 -6.00 1.06 5.30
CA GLY A 142 -6.37 2.46 5.50
C GLY A 142 -6.43 3.32 4.24
N VAL A 143 -6.33 2.72 3.07
CA VAL A 143 -6.58 3.43 1.81
C VAL A 143 -8.00 3.98 1.79
N LYS A 144 -8.13 5.29 1.70
CA LYS A 144 -9.42 5.99 1.74
C LYS A 144 -10.00 6.19 0.35
N GLN A 145 -9.16 6.41 -0.64
CA GLN A 145 -9.55 6.72 -2.02
C GLN A 145 -9.04 5.63 -2.94
N LEU A 146 -9.96 4.99 -3.64
CA LEU A 146 -9.68 3.92 -4.58
C LEU A 146 -10.13 4.33 -5.98
N ILE A 147 -9.31 4.06 -6.98
CA ILE A 147 -9.61 4.20 -8.40
C ILE A 147 -9.52 2.78 -8.99
N VAL A 148 -10.42 2.41 -9.88
CA VAL A 148 -10.36 1.16 -10.60
C VAL A 148 -9.97 1.42 -12.05
N ASN A 149 -8.92 0.75 -12.51
CA ASN A 149 -8.54 0.70 -13.91
C ASN A 149 -9.00 -0.65 -14.50
N VAL A 150 -10.04 -0.62 -15.35
CA VAL A 150 -10.46 -1.77 -16.15
C VAL A 150 -9.57 -1.82 -17.39
N ASN A 151 -8.47 -2.56 -17.24
CA ASN A 151 -7.37 -2.58 -18.21
C ASN A 151 -7.56 -3.64 -19.29
N LYS A 152 -6.69 -3.59 -20.33
CA LYS A 152 -6.68 -4.54 -21.45
C LYS A 152 -7.96 -4.51 -22.29
N MET A 153 -8.53 -3.32 -22.47
CA MET A 153 -9.70 -3.14 -23.34
C MET A 153 -9.39 -3.45 -24.82
N ASP A 154 -8.13 -3.42 -25.21
CA ASP A 154 -7.61 -3.70 -26.55
C ASP A 154 -7.47 -5.19 -26.89
N ILE A 155 -7.52 -6.08 -25.90
CA ILE A 155 -7.22 -7.49 -26.14
C ILE A 155 -8.32 -8.16 -26.99
N SER A 156 -7.90 -9.13 -27.82
CA SER A 156 -8.83 -9.91 -28.65
C SER A 156 -9.91 -10.58 -27.80
N GLY A 157 -11.17 -10.47 -28.20
CA GLY A 157 -12.34 -10.95 -27.49
C GLY A 157 -12.91 -9.95 -26.48
N VAL A 158 -12.22 -8.84 -26.22
CA VAL A 158 -12.75 -7.66 -25.52
C VAL A 158 -13.03 -6.54 -26.54
N ASP A 159 -12.06 -6.25 -27.40
CA ASP A 159 -12.18 -5.38 -28.60
C ASP A 159 -12.88 -4.04 -28.28
N TYR A 160 -12.48 -3.39 -27.19
CA TYR A 160 -13.03 -2.11 -26.68
C TYR A 160 -14.55 -2.13 -26.36
N SER A 161 -15.10 -3.31 -26.10
CA SER A 161 -16.54 -3.52 -25.91
C SER A 161 -17.07 -2.88 -24.63
N GLU A 162 -18.09 -2.03 -24.74
CA GLU A 162 -18.84 -1.48 -23.62
C GLU A 162 -19.49 -2.58 -22.78
N ALA A 163 -20.02 -3.64 -23.44
CA ALA A 163 -20.66 -4.75 -22.74
C ALA A 163 -19.68 -5.50 -21.82
N LYS A 164 -18.44 -5.74 -22.28
CA LYS A 164 -17.38 -6.36 -21.49
C LYS A 164 -16.93 -5.47 -20.32
N TYR A 165 -16.80 -4.19 -20.56
CA TYR A 165 -16.52 -3.21 -19.51
C TYR A 165 -17.60 -3.25 -18.42
N ASN A 166 -18.87 -3.20 -18.79
CA ASN A 166 -20.01 -3.23 -17.85
C ASN A 166 -20.08 -4.54 -17.06
N GLU A 167 -19.77 -5.68 -17.70
CA GLU A 167 -19.69 -6.99 -17.03
C GLU A 167 -18.65 -6.96 -15.90
N VAL A 168 -17.43 -6.46 -16.19
CA VAL A 168 -16.35 -6.35 -15.20
C VAL A 168 -16.68 -5.33 -14.12
N CYS A 169 -17.29 -4.21 -14.46
CA CYS A 169 -17.74 -3.21 -13.48
C CYS A 169 -18.75 -3.80 -12.48
N GLY A 170 -19.68 -4.66 -12.94
CA GLY A 170 -20.60 -5.37 -12.04
C GLY A 170 -19.88 -6.25 -11.04
N GLN A 171 -18.90 -7.04 -11.49
CA GLN A 171 -18.06 -7.88 -10.59
C GLN A 171 -17.25 -7.03 -9.60
N VAL A 172 -16.70 -5.90 -10.07
CA VAL A 172 -15.97 -4.95 -9.23
C VAL A 172 -16.87 -4.31 -8.18
N ASP A 173 -18.09 -3.94 -8.52
CA ASP A 173 -19.04 -3.35 -7.56
C ASP A 173 -19.40 -4.32 -6.42
N GLU A 174 -19.57 -5.60 -6.73
CA GLU A 174 -19.76 -6.64 -5.71
C GLU A 174 -18.52 -6.78 -4.81
N LEU A 175 -17.33 -6.81 -5.43
CA LEU A 175 -16.08 -6.84 -4.69
C LEU A 175 -15.94 -5.64 -3.75
N LEU A 176 -16.18 -4.43 -4.23
CA LEU A 176 -16.06 -3.19 -3.47
C LEU A 176 -16.98 -3.19 -2.25
N LYS A 177 -18.24 -3.63 -2.41
CA LYS A 177 -19.19 -3.80 -1.29
C LYS A 177 -18.67 -4.80 -0.26
N MET A 178 -18.17 -5.96 -0.70
CA MET A 178 -17.59 -6.96 0.20
C MET A 178 -16.35 -6.45 0.94
N ALA A 179 -15.50 -5.66 0.27
CA ALA A 179 -14.32 -5.06 0.88
C ALA A 179 -14.64 -3.84 1.77
N GLY A 180 -15.87 -3.34 1.78
CA GLY A 180 -16.32 -2.22 2.60
C GLY A 180 -16.07 -0.84 1.97
N PHE A 181 -15.89 -0.77 0.66
CA PHE A 181 -15.94 0.47 -0.11
C PHE A 181 -17.38 0.72 -0.61
N ASN A 182 -17.74 1.99 -0.78
CA ASN A 182 -18.96 2.34 -1.49
C ASN A 182 -18.66 2.41 -3.01
N PRO A 183 -19.26 1.55 -3.85
CA PRO A 183 -18.97 1.54 -5.29
C PRO A 183 -19.26 2.85 -6.01
N ALA A 184 -20.17 3.67 -5.48
CA ALA A 184 -20.50 4.97 -6.06
C ALA A 184 -19.38 6.01 -5.91
N ASP A 185 -18.51 5.85 -4.90
CA ASP A 185 -17.38 6.75 -4.62
C ASP A 185 -16.10 6.32 -5.36
N VAL A 186 -16.13 5.18 -6.08
CA VAL A 186 -14.98 4.58 -6.75
C VAL A 186 -15.15 4.68 -8.26
N PRO A 187 -14.37 5.57 -8.93
CA PRO A 187 -14.40 5.68 -10.38
C PRO A 187 -13.81 4.43 -11.03
N LYS A 188 -14.37 4.02 -12.15
CA LYS A 188 -13.92 2.87 -12.95
C LYS A 188 -13.61 3.38 -14.35
N ILE A 189 -12.34 3.31 -14.75
CA ILE A 189 -11.87 3.86 -16.03
C ILE A 189 -11.52 2.70 -16.97
N PRO A 190 -12.15 2.62 -18.16
CA PRO A 190 -11.76 1.64 -19.18
C PRO A 190 -10.46 2.08 -19.85
N CYS A 191 -9.41 1.25 -19.81
CA CYS A 191 -8.10 1.59 -20.35
C CYS A 191 -7.51 0.48 -21.24
N SER A 192 -6.64 0.89 -22.15
CA SER A 192 -5.58 0.04 -22.68
C SER A 192 -4.23 0.61 -22.28
N SER A 193 -3.61 0.01 -21.24
CA SER A 193 -2.31 0.49 -20.76
C SER A 193 -1.18 0.26 -21.78
N PHE A 194 -1.29 -0.77 -22.61
CA PHE A 194 -0.30 -1.04 -23.65
C PHE A 194 -0.34 0.04 -24.75
N ASN A 195 -1.53 0.42 -25.20
CA ASN A 195 -1.72 1.42 -26.25
C ASN A 195 -1.78 2.87 -25.73
N GLY A 196 -1.91 3.09 -24.41
CA GLY A 196 -1.99 4.40 -23.79
C GLY A 196 -3.40 5.00 -23.76
N GLU A 197 -4.43 4.23 -24.11
CA GLU A 197 -5.78 4.73 -24.27
C GLU A 197 -6.49 4.92 -22.92
N ASN A 198 -7.10 6.08 -22.73
CA ASN A 198 -7.72 6.56 -21.48
C ASN A 198 -6.76 6.55 -20.26
N LEU A 199 -5.46 6.55 -20.51
CA LEU A 199 -4.46 6.74 -19.43
C LEU A 199 -4.15 8.23 -19.24
N TYR A 200 -3.51 8.85 -20.20
CA TYR A 200 -3.22 10.29 -20.22
C TYR A 200 -4.17 11.03 -21.17
N ASP A 201 -4.31 10.53 -22.38
CA ASP A 201 -5.25 11.03 -23.39
C ASP A 201 -6.48 10.14 -23.50
N SER A 202 -7.61 10.74 -23.92
CA SER A 202 -8.85 10.00 -24.16
C SER A 202 -8.72 9.10 -25.40
N SER A 203 -9.35 7.92 -25.34
CA SER A 203 -9.37 6.96 -26.45
C SER A 203 -10.41 7.30 -27.50
N ASP A 204 -10.02 7.21 -28.77
CA ASP A 204 -10.95 7.26 -29.90
C ASP A 204 -11.70 5.93 -30.10
N ASN A 205 -11.12 4.80 -29.67
CA ASN A 205 -11.70 3.47 -29.81
C ASN A 205 -12.85 3.19 -28.81
N MET A 206 -12.92 3.97 -27.72
CA MET A 206 -13.97 3.86 -26.70
C MET A 206 -14.91 5.07 -26.73
N GLY A 207 -15.45 5.41 -27.90
CA GLY A 207 -16.35 6.54 -28.11
C GLY A 207 -17.63 6.51 -27.27
N TRP A 208 -18.01 5.34 -26.73
CA TRP A 208 -19.11 5.16 -25.77
C TRP A 208 -18.75 5.67 -24.37
N TRP A 209 -17.47 5.74 -24.00
CA TRP A 209 -17.01 6.25 -22.69
C TRP A 209 -17.08 7.77 -22.66
N LYS A 210 -17.96 8.30 -21.79
CA LYS A 210 -18.16 9.75 -21.65
C LYS A 210 -17.48 10.34 -20.42
N GLY A 211 -16.78 9.50 -19.65
CA GLY A 211 -16.19 9.89 -18.38
C GLY A 211 -17.09 9.58 -17.18
N THR A 212 -16.61 9.93 -16.02
CA THR A 212 -17.30 9.78 -14.73
C THR A 212 -17.01 10.96 -13.83
N THR A 213 -17.64 11.01 -12.66
CA THR A 213 -17.32 12.01 -11.64
C THR A 213 -16.51 11.38 -10.52
N PHE A 214 -15.42 12.04 -10.12
CA PHE A 214 -14.63 11.65 -8.97
C PHE A 214 -14.24 12.90 -8.17
N ASN A 215 -14.52 12.89 -6.87
CA ASN A 215 -14.24 14.01 -5.97
C ASN A 215 -14.73 15.38 -6.51
N ASP A 216 -15.94 15.40 -7.03
CA ASP A 216 -16.62 16.58 -7.61
C ASP A 216 -16.00 17.10 -8.93
N LYS A 217 -15.05 16.35 -9.52
CA LYS A 217 -14.46 16.65 -10.83
C LYS A 217 -14.95 15.66 -11.89
N SER A 218 -15.25 16.16 -13.10
CA SER A 218 -15.49 15.29 -14.27
C SER A 218 -14.15 14.78 -14.79
N VAL A 219 -14.01 13.48 -14.94
CA VAL A 219 -12.77 12.80 -15.33
C VAL A 219 -13.05 11.77 -16.43
N LYS A 220 -12.15 11.66 -17.39
CA LYS A 220 -12.23 10.71 -18.51
C LYS A 220 -11.07 9.74 -18.53
N THR A 221 -9.90 10.16 -18.03
CA THR A 221 -8.67 9.38 -18.06
C THR A 221 -8.21 8.99 -16.66
N LEU A 222 -7.32 8.01 -16.57
CA LEU A 222 -6.72 7.61 -15.32
C LEU A 222 -5.87 8.75 -14.72
N PHE A 223 -5.16 9.50 -15.57
CA PHE A 223 -4.36 10.65 -15.14
C PHE A 223 -5.24 11.74 -14.48
N GLU A 224 -6.38 12.08 -15.10
CA GLU A 224 -7.35 13.03 -14.52
C GLU A 224 -7.92 12.53 -13.19
N CYS A 225 -8.19 11.23 -13.07
CA CYS A 225 -8.60 10.62 -11.81
C CYS A 225 -7.52 10.75 -10.73
N ILE A 226 -6.27 10.48 -11.06
CA ILE A 226 -5.13 10.63 -10.14
C ILE A 226 -5.00 12.10 -9.71
N ASP A 227 -5.12 13.05 -10.64
CA ASP A 227 -5.08 14.48 -10.31
C ASP A 227 -6.30 14.96 -9.48
N ALA A 228 -7.41 14.23 -9.53
CA ALA A 228 -8.62 14.52 -8.76
C ALA A 228 -8.63 13.93 -7.34
N VAL A 229 -7.60 13.18 -6.94
CA VAL A 229 -7.46 12.68 -5.56
C VAL A 229 -7.44 13.85 -4.58
N LYS A 230 -8.14 13.72 -3.46
CA LYS A 230 -8.13 14.72 -2.38
C LYS A 230 -7.00 14.41 -1.41
N GLN A 231 -6.33 15.46 -0.93
CA GLN A 231 -5.31 15.30 0.11
C GLN A 231 -5.97 14.77 1.38
N PRO A 232 -5.45 13.68 1.97
CA PRO A 232 -5.92 13.25 3.29
C PRO A 232 -5.53 14.26 4.36
N ASP A 233 -6.29 14.29 5.45
CA ASP A 233 -5.93 15.09 6.61
C ASP A 233 -4.53 14.68 7.11
N LYS A 234 -3.65 15.67 7.27
CA LYS A 234 -2.31 15.48 7.85
C LYS A 234 -2.37 15.70 9.36
N PRO A 235 -2.25 14.65 10.20
CA PRO A 235 -2.37 14.80 11.65
C PRO A 235 -1.06 15.33 12.27
N VAL A 236 -0.63 16.54 11.87
CA VAL A 236 0.61 17.20 12.33
C VAL A 236 0.62 17.51 13.83
N ASN A 237 -0.57 17.72 14.43
CA ASN A 237 -0.73 18.05 15.85
C ASN A 237 -0.78 16.82 16.77
N LYS A 238 -0.80 15.60 16.21
CA LYS A 238 -0.68 14.36 16.98
C LYS A 238 0.78 14.10 17.38
N PRO A 239 1.05 13.27 18.39
CA PRO A 239 2.39 12.79 18.66
C PRO A 239 3.02 12.09 17.47
N LEU A 240 4.35 12.18 17.34
CA LEU A 240 5.09 11.55 16.24
C LEU A 240 4.92 10.03 16.24
N ARG A 241 4.55 9.48 15.07
CA ARG A 241 4.55 8.05 14.76
C ARG A 241 5.17 7.83 13.38
N LEU A 242 6.33 7.17 13.36
CA LEU A 242 7.09 6.89 12.15
C LEU A 242 7.50 5.40 12.16
N PRO A 243 6.73 4.51 11.53
CA PRO A 243 7.08 3.10 11.36
C PRO A 243 8.36 2.96 10.53
N ILE A 244 9.33 2.21 11.05
CA ILE A 244 10.61 1.96 10.39
C ILE A 244 10.44 0.85 9.35
N GLN A 245 10.71 1.18 8.11
CA GLN A 245 10.63 0.28 6.97
C GLN A 245 11.92 -0.47 6.72
N ASP A 246 13.04 0.23 6.86
CA ASP A 246 14.39 -0.32 6.72
C ASP A 246 15.42 0.50 7.49
N VAL A 247 16.63 -0.02 7.67
CA VAL A 247 17.73 0.65 8.36
C VAL A 247 19.01 0.44 7.58
N TYR A 248 19.59 1.53 7.09
CA TYR A 248 20.82 1.50 6.32
C TYR A 248 22.01 1.98 7.14
N LYS A 249 23.17 1.38 6.88
CA LYS A 249 24.46 1.90 7.33
C LYS A 249 25.16 2.56 6.14
N ILE A 250 25.23 3.89 6.15
CA ILE A 250 25.83 4.66 5.06
C ILE A 250 27.22 5.15 5.48
N SER A 251 28.24 4.83 4.68
CA SER A 251 29.62 5.25 4.95
C SER A 251 29.72 6.79 5.01
N GLY A 252 30.34 7.32 6.06
CA GLY A 252 30.48 8.77 6.28
C GLY A 252 29.26 9.48 6.88
N ILE A 253 28.07 8.83 6.88
CA ILE A 253 26.83 9.39 7.44
C ILE A 253 26.46 8.67 8.75
N GLY A 254 26.46 7.35 8.76
CA GLY A 254 26.11 6.53 9.92
C GLY A 254 24.85 5.69 9.71
N THR A 255 24.05 5.56 10.77
CA THR A 255 22.79 4.79 10.76
C THR A 255 21.65 5.67 10.27
N VAL A 256 20.96 5.20 9.23
CA VAL A 256 19.86 5.91 8.56
C VAL A 256 18.63 5.02 8.52
N PRO A 257 17.72 5.12 9.52
CA PRO A 257 16.39 4.54 9.40
C PRO A 257 15.59 5.24 8.32
N VAL A 258 14.72 4.49 7.63
CA VAL A 258 13.79 5.03 6.64
C VAL A 258 12.36 4.61 6.96
N GLY A 259 11.40 5.48 6.66
CA GLY A 259 9.98 5.19 6.85
C GLY A 259 9.09 6.36 6.44
N LYS A 260 7.77 6.14 6.50
CA LYS A 260 6.76 7.18 6.30
C LYS A 260 6.29 7.74 7.65
N ILE A 261 6.17 9.06 7.74
CA ILE A 261 5.56 9.70 8.90
C ILE A 261 4.05 9.51 8.81
N GLU A 262 3.47 8.85 9.80
CA GLU A 262 2.01 8.64 9.88
C GLU A 262 1.33 9.78 10.66
N THR A 263 1.92 10.23 11.76
CA THR A 263 1.40 11.35 12.57
C THR A 263 2.54 12.17 13.15
N GLY A 264 2.24 13.42 13.51
CA GLY A 264 3.20 14.34 14.14
C GLY A 264 4.27 14.85 13.19
N THR A 265 5.24 15.54 13.69
CA THR A 265 6.34 16.14 12.91
C THR A 265 7.69 15.65 13.43
N LEU A 266 8.53 15.14 12.53
CA LEU A 266 9.94 14.82 12.84
C LEU A 266 10.77 16.08 12.71
N ASN A 267 11.64 16.37 13.70
CA ASN A 267 12.50 17.56 13.69
C ASN A 267 13.95 17.18 13.92
N VAL A 268 14.86 17.85 13.23
CA VAL A 268 16.30 17.75 13.46
C VAL A 268 16.64 18.27 14.86
N GLY A 269 17.62 17.64 15.54
CA GLY A 269 18.07 17.98 16.89
C GLY A 269 17.20 17.46 18.02
N LYS A 270 16.10 16.75 17.73
CA LYS A 270 15.26 16.11 18.74
C LYS A 270 15.65 14.66 18.96
N ASN A 271 15.46 14.17 20.21
CA ASN A 271 15.64 12.77 20.55
C ASN A 271 14.36 11.97 20.24
N VAL A 272 14.49 10.87 19.50
CA VAL A 272 13.44 9.92 19.22
C VAL A 272 13.69 8.61 19.95
N VAL A 273 12.60 7.95 20.32
CA VAL A 273 12.57 6.59 20.92
C VAL A 273 12.05 5.62 19.86
N PHE A 274 12.72 4.49 19.71
CA PHE A 274 12.31 3.39 18.83
C PHE A 274 11.71 2.25 19.66
N ASN A 275 10.41 1.98 19.50
CA ASN A 275 9.73 0.89 20.15
C ASN A 275 9.31 -0.19 19.12
N PRO A 276 9.45 -1.49 19.46
CA PRO A 276 9.76 -2.08 20.75
C PRO A 276 11.27 -2.26 21.07
N SER A 277 12.20 -1.83 20.22
CA SER A 277 13.64 -1.99 20.50
C SER A 277 14.14 -1.14 21.69
N GLN A 278 13.35 -0.20 22.18
CA GLN A 278 13.62 0.66 23.34
C GLN A 278 14.95 1.45 23.24
N GLN A 279 15.33 1.81 22.02
CA GLN A 279 16.52 2.61 21.75
C GLN A 279 16.16 4.08 21.66
N THR A 280 17.10 4.95 22.01
CA THR A 280 16.91 6.40 21.90
C THR A 280 18.09 7.02 21.17
N ALA A 281 17.81 7.96 20.24
CA ALA A 281 18.84 8.64 19.50
C ALA A 281 18.41 10.07 19.09
N GLU A 282 19.41 10.94 18.93
CA GLU A 282 19.23 12.28 18.38
C GLU A 282 19.13 12.22 16.85
N VAL A 283 18.15 12.90 16.27
CA VAL A 283 18.00 13.08 14.82
C VAL A 283 18.99 14.15 14.34
N LYS A 284 19.96 13.77 13.52
CA LYS A 284 21.01 14.64 13.01
C LYS A 284 20.64 15.40 11.74
N SER A 285 20.00 14.71 10.83
CA SER A 285 19.54 15.25 9.56
C SER A 285 18.35 14.45 9.06
N ILE A 286 17.52 15.06 8.26
CA ILE A 286 16.38 14.44 7.57
C ILE A 286 16.61 14.66 6.07
N GLU A 287 16.43 13.63 5.28
CA GLU A 287 16.55 13.66 3.82
C GLU A 287 15.26 13.12 3.18
N MET A 288 14.75 13.89 2.25
CA MET A 288 13.65 13.51 1.35
C MET A 288 14.06 13.83 -0.08
N HIS A 289 13.84 12.88 -1.01
CA HIS A 289 14.07 13.12 -2.45
C HIS A 289 15.40 13.82 -2.77
N HIS A 290 16.50 13.41 -2.09
CA HIS A 290 17.84 13.98 -2.21
C HIS A 290 17.97 15.45 -1.73
N THR A 291 17.01 15.96 -0.97
CA THR A 291 17.09 17.27 -0.30
C THR A 291 17.13 17.09 1.20
N GLN A 292 17.90 17.95 1.88
CA GLN A 292 17.94 17.98 3.35
C GLN A 292 16.91 18.99 3.87
N ASP A 293 16.12 18.55 4.84
CA ASP A 293 15.09 19.36 5.47
C ASP A 293 15.28 19.45 7.00
N ALA A 294 14.86 20.55 7.60
CA ALA A 294 14.89 20.72 9.05
C ALA A 294 13.75 19.97 9.78
N LYS A 295 12.67 19.69 9.08
CA LYS A 295 11.49 18.97 9.57
C LYS A 295 10.85 18.16 8.47
N ALA A 296 10.07 17.15 8.87
CA ALA A 296 9.21 16.37 7.98
C ALA A 296 7.85 16.12 8.63
N GLU A 297 6.79 16.00 7.81
CA GLU A 297 5.39 16.00 8.22
C GLU A 297 4.66 14.70 7.79
N PRO A 298 3.44 14.42 8.30
CA PRO A 298 2.67 13.24 7.91
C PRO A 298 2.49 13.13 6.40
N GLY A 299 2.72 11.91 5.88
CA GLY A 299 2.73 11.59 4.46
C GLY A 299 4.12 11.56 3.84
N ASP A 300 5.12 12.21 4.45
CA ASP A 300 6.48 12.25 3.91
C ASP A 300 7.20 10.91 4.12
N ASN A 301 7.87 10.42 3.07
CA ASN A 301 8.79 9.29 3.13
C ASN A 301 10.20 9.85 3.38
N VAL A 302 10.78 9.50 4.51
CA VAL A 302 12.05 10.09 4.97
C VAL A 302 13.10 9.06 5.28
N GLY A 303 14.36 9.40 4.95
CA GLY A 303 15.54 8.83 5.58
C GLY A 303 16.10 9.84 6.59
N PHE A 304 16.42 9.40 7.80
CA PHE A 304 16.95 10.30 8.80
C PHE A 304 18.16 9.71 9.51
N ASN A 305 19.21 10.52 9.62
CA ASN A 305 20.43 10.11 10.32
C ASN A 305 20.23 10.18 11.82
N VAL A 306 20.60 9.13 12.54
CA VAL A 306 20.54 9.06 14.01
C VAL A 306 21.92 8.88 14.62
N ARG A 307 22.17 9.58 15.75
CA ARG A 307 23.44 9.57 16.44
C ARG A 307 23.51 8.48 17.50
N GLY A 308 24.62 7.74 17.52
CA GLY A 308 24.98 6.86 18.64
C GLY A 308 24.33 5.48 18.62
N LEU A 309 23.62 5.13 17.54
CA LEU A 309 23.07 3.79 17.33
C LEU A 309 23.74 3.07 16.16
N ALA A 310 23.97 1.78 16.34
CA ALA A 310 24.32 0.90 15.24
C ALA A 310 23.05 0.51 14.44
N ALA A 311 23.20 0.17 13.17
CA ALA A 311 22.06 -0.27 12.34
C ALA A 311 21.40 -1.56 12.87
N THR A 312 22.09 -2.32 13.72
CA THR A 312 21.58 -3.54 14.37
C THR A 312 20.74 -3.27 15.62
N ASP A 313 20.79 -2.07 16.18
CA ASP A 313 20.08 -1.70 17.42
C ASP A 313 18.60 -1.40 17.18
N ILE A 314 18.27 -1.01 15.97
CA ILE A 314 16.92 -0.74 15.49
C ILE A 314 16.63 -1.61 14.27
N ARG A 315 15.34 -1.86 14.00
CA ARG A 315 14.94 -2.80 12.95
C ARG A 315 13.63 -2.41 12.30
N ARG A 316 13.37 -2.98 11.15
CA ARG A 316 12.06 -2.97 10.53
C ARG A 316 11.00 -3.46 11.52
N GLY A 317 9.90 -2.72 11.63
CA GLY A 317 8.81 -2.99 12.59
C GLY A 317 8.90 -2.18 13.87
N ASP A 318 10.02 -1.49 14.14
CA ASP A 318 10.05 -0.46 15.15
C ASP A 318 9.23 0.76 14.70
N VAL A 319 8.72 1.51 15.65
CA VAL A 319 8.08 2.81 15.43
C VAL A 319 8.88 3.86 16.18
N ALA A 320 9.30 4.92 15.48
CA ALA A 320 9.92 6.07 16.11
C ALA A 320 8.86 7.08 16.58
N GLY A 321 9.10 7.67 17.75
CA GLY A 321 8.30 8.73 18.35
C GLY A 321 9.10 9.51 19.36
N TYR A 322 8.52 10.54 20.00
CA TYR A 322 9.16 11.28 21.08
C TYR A 322 8.90 10.63 22.44
N ALA A 323 9.82 10.83 23.39
CA ALA A 323 9.79 10.18 24.70
C ALA A 323 8.61 10.62 25.58
N ASP A 324 8.10 11.83 25.41
CA ASP A 324 6.93 12.37 26.11
C ASP A 324 5.62 11.67 25.72
N ASN A 325 5.57 11.09 24.53
CA ASN A 325 4.49 10.23 24.05
C ASN A 325 5.08 9.12 23.17
N ALA A 326 5.80 8.19 23.80
CA ALA A 326 6.47 7.10 23.10
C ALA A 326 5.46 6.16 22.42
N PRO A 327 5.81 5.58 21.24
CA PRO A 327 4.96 4.60 20.56
C PRO A 327 4.60 3.41 21.47
N THR A 328 3.34 3.00 21.43
CA THR A 328 2.87 1.84 22.19
C THR A 328 3.38 0.55 21.56
N PHE A 329 3.77 -0.41 22.39
CA PHE A 329 4.08 -1.76 21.95
C PHE A 329 3.58 -2.79 22.97
N VAL A 330 3.34 -4.02 22.53
CA VAL A 330 2.91 -5.15 23.33
C VAL A 330 4.07 -6.13 23.45
N ARG A 331 4.43 -6.49 24.66
CA ARG A 331 5.46 -7.49 24.95
C ARG A 331 4.93 -8.90 24.74
N HIS A 332 5.82 -9.90 24.71
CA HIS A 332 5.44 -11.30 24.54
C HIS A 332 4.61 -11.89 25.70
N ASP A 333 4.63 -11.25 26.87
CA ASP A 333 3.86 -11.58 28.07
C ASP A 333 2.60 -10.71 28.26
N GLU A 334 2.40 -9.72 27.41
CA GLU A 334 1.23 -8.84 27.38
C GLU A 334 0.23 -9.25 26.28
N GLN A 335 -0.96 -8.70 26.33
CA GLN A 335 -2.06 -9.02 25.42
C GLN A 335 -2.68 -7.75 24.83
N PHE A 336 -3.38 -7.90 23.73
CA PHE A 336 -4.25 -6.86 23.19
C PHE A 336 -5.56 -7.47 22.68
N THR A 337 -6.62 -6.69 22.68
CA THR A 337 -7.90 -7.05 22.09
C THR A 337 -8.02 -6.41 20.71
N GLY A 338 -8.34 -7.21 19.70
CA GLY A 338 -8.59 -6.72 18.35
C GLY A 338 -9.90 -7.26 17.78
N GLN A 339 -10.48 -6.46 16.93
CA GLN A 339 -11.61 -6.86 16.09
C GLN A 339 -11.08 -7.29 14.73
N ILE A 340 -11.49 -8.45 14.25
CA ILE A 340 -11.09 -8.97 12.95
C ILE A 340 -12.29 -9.31 12.08
N GLN A 341 -12.05 -9.30 10.76
CA GLN A 341 -12.91 -9.89 9.75
C GLN A 341 -12.14 -11.04 9.10
N LEU A 342 -12.68 -12.26 9.19
CA LEU A 342 -12.12 -13.43 8.50
C LEU A 342 -12.44 -13.42 7.01
N MET A 343 -11.45 -13.77 6.22
CA MET A 343 -11.56 -13.99 4.78
C MET A 343 -11.93 -15.45 4.49
N ASP A 344 -11.70 -15.90 3.26
CA ASP A 344 -11.90 -17.29 2.88
C ASP A 344 -10.79 -18.17 3.47
N ILE A 345 -11.14 -18.95 4.48
CA ILE A 345 -10.22 -19.84 5.19
C ILE A 345 -10.63 -21.29 4.98
N PRO A 346 -9.68 -22.22 4.77
CA PRO A 346 -9.98 -23.62 4.48
C PRO A 346 -10.47 -24.42 5.69
N LYS A 347 -10.19 -23.92 6.91
CA LYS A 347 -10.55 -24.60 8.17
C LYS A 347 -11.00 -23.59 9.20
N ALA A 348 -11.89 -24.02 10.10
CA ALA A 348 -12.25 -23.23 11.28
C ALA A 348 -11.02 -22.96 12.18
N ILE A 349 -10.97 -21.78 12.76
CA ILE A 349 -9.90 -21.34 13.66
C ILE A 349 -10.44 -21.16 15.08
N GLY A 350 -9.63 -21.56 16.06
CA GLY A 350 -9.96 -21.47 17.48
C GLY A 350 -8.82 -20.88 18.31
N ALA A 351 -8.97 -20.92 19.63
CA ALA A 351 -7.90 -20.55 20.56
C ALA A 351 -6.64 -21.41 20.34
N GLY A 352 -5.47 -20.81 20.50
CA GLY A 352 -4.18 -21.44 20.24
C GLY A 352 -3.65 -21.28 18.81
N TYR A 353 -4.48 -20.87 17.86
CA TYR A 353 -4.03 -20.55 16.50
C TYR A 353 -2.99 -19.41 16.54
N THR A 354 -1.87 -19.57 15.80
CA THR A 354 -0.73 -18.65 15.89
C THR A 354 -0.19 -18.27 14.50
N PRO A 355 -0.95 -17.48 13.74
CA PRO A 355 -0.54 -16.98 12.43
C PRO A 355 0.43 -15.80 12.52
N VAL A 356 0.88 -15.29 11.37
CA VAL A 356 1.71 -14.08 11.28
C VAL A 356 0.84 -12.85 11.11
N PHE A 357 1.03 -11.87 12.00
CA PHE A 357 0.44 -10.53 11.91
C PHE A 357 1.37 -9.60 11.16
N HIS A 358 0.80 -8.82 10.27
CA HIS A 358 1.42 -7.71 9.56
C HIS A 358 0.75 -6.42 10.03
N ALA A 359 1.42 -5.68 10.91
CA ALA A 359 0.97 -4.39 11.42
C ALA A 359 1.97 -3.33 10.97
N HIS A 360 1.54 -2.32 10.18
CA HIS A 360 2.43 -1.37 9.52
C HIS A 360 3.65 -2.08 8.87
N THR A 361 4.87 -1.89 9.39
CA THR A 361 6.09 -2.56 8.87
C THR A 361 6.49 -3.82 9.67
N ALA A 362 5.81 -4.09 10.81
CA ALA A 362 6.09 -5.24 11.67
C ALA A 362 5.49 -6.54 11.13
N GLN A 363 6.21 -7.65 11.33
CA GLN A 363 5.76 -9.01 11.04
C GLN A 363 6.07 -9.90 12.25
N VAL A 364 5.03 -10.29 13.00
CA VAL A 364 5.18 -11.05 14.24
C VAL A 364 4.12 -12.15 14.30
N ALA A 365 4.52 -13.37 14.70
CA ALA A 365 3.55 -14.43 14.99
C ALA A 365 2.77 -14.05 16.27
N VAL A 366 1.44 -14.15 16.21
CA VAL A 366 0.55 -13.73 17.29
C VAL A 366 -0.46 -14.84 17.58
N ARG A 367 -0.51 -15.25 18.84
CA ARG A 367 -1.40 -16.30 19.31
C ARG A 367 -2.80 -15.76 19.59
N PHE A 368 -3.83 -16.45 19.13
CA PHE A 368 -5.22 -16.26 19.52
C PHE A 368 -5.40 -16.87 20.93
N VAL A 369 -5.52 -16.03 21.93
CA VAL A 369 -5.64 -16.48 23.33
C VAL A 369 -7.07 -16.88 23.64
N GLU A 370 -8.01 -16.00 23.30
CA GLU A 370 -9.42 -16.15 23.62
C GLU A 370 -10.29 -15.52 22.53
N LEU A 371 -11.31 -16.24 22.08
CA LEU A 371 -12.33 -15.74 21.15
C LEU A 371 -13.44 -15.13 22.02
N LEU A 372 -13.46 -13.79 22.14
CA LEU A 372 -14.36 -13.11 23.07
C LEU A 372 -15.81 -13.05 22.58
N GLN A 373 -15.99 -12.77 21.28
CA GLN A 373 -17.32 -12.67 20.68
C GLN A 373 -17.26 -12.83 19.17
N ASN A 374 -18.21 -13.57 18.61
CA ASN A 374 -18.51 -13.48 17.18
C ASN A 374 -19.43 -12.27 16.96
N ALA A 375 -18.93 -11.26 16.25
CA ALA A 375 -19.66 -10.00 16.05
C ALA A 375 -20.91 -10.16 15.16
N LYS A 376 -20.93 -11.21 14.30
CA LYS A 376 -22.02 -11.50 13.37
C LYS A 376 -23.16 -12.24 14.07
N THR A 377 -22.86 -13.31 14.79
CA THR A 377 -23.87 -14.14 15.50
C THR A 377 -24.19 -13.64 16.90
N LYS A 378 -23.36 -12.70 17.45
CA LYS A 378 -23.40 -12.23 18.85
C LYS A 378 -23.09 -13.30 19.89
N GLU A 379 -22.63 -14.47 19.49
CA GLU A 379 -22.21 -15.55 20.37
C GLU A 379 -20.98 -15.12 21.19
N ALA A 380 -21.07 -15.26 22.51
CA ALA A 380 -19.95 -15.03 23.43
C ALA A 380 -19.10 -16.29 23.53
N ASN A 381 -17.77 -16.10 23.57
CA ASN A 381 -16.78 -17.18 23.71
C ASN A 381 -17.00 -18.35 22.72
N PRO A 382 -17.13 -18.08 21.42
CA PRO A 382 -17.33 -19.14 20.44
C PRO A 382 -16.14 -20.11 20.44
N ALA A 383 -16.40 -21.40 20.31
CA ALA A 383 -15.35 -22.42 20.28
C ALA A 383 -14.45 -22.29 19.05
N TYR A 384 -14.98 -21.81 17.94
CA TYR A 384 -14.28 -21.59 16.67
C TYR A 384 -14.95 -20.53 15.82
N LEU A 385 -14.21 -20.03 14.83
CA LEU A 385 -14.67 -19.07 13.81
C LEU A 385 -14.54 -19.68 12.41
N LYS A 386 -15.41 -19.26 11.49
CA LYS A 386 -15.47 -19.71 10.09
C LYS A 386 -15.20 -18.58 9.11
N SER A 387 -15.01 -18.94 7.84
CA SER A 387 -14.94 -17.98 6.74
C SER A 387 -16.08 -16.96 6.79
N GLY A 388 -15.74 -15.68 6.65
CA GLY A 388 -16.68 -14.57 6.65
C GLY A 388 -17.19 -14.14 8.03
N ASP A 389 -16.72 -14.75 9.13
CA ASP A 389 -17.04 -14.29 10.47
C ASP A 389 -16.26 -13.00 10.82
N ALA A 390 -16.91 -12.15 11.59
CA ALA A 390 -16.26 -11.03 12.27
C ALA A 390 -16.21 -11.34 13.77
N ALA A 391 -15.08 -11.08 14.43
CA ALA A 391 -14.92 -11.45 15.82
C ALA A 391 -14.06 -10.47 16.62
N LEU A 392 -14.34 -10.41 17.92
CA LEU A 392 -13.50 -9.76 18.93
C LEU A 392 -12.64 -10.84 19.58
N ILE A 393 -11.33 -10.65 19.58
CA ILE A 393 -10.36 -11.67 20.00
C ILE A 393 -9.29 -11.04 20.88
N LYS A 394 -8.84 -11.78 21.88
CA LYS A 394 -7.68 -11.47 22.70
C LYS A 394 -6.44 -12.13 22.10
N PHE A 395 -5.42 -11.35 21.84
CA PHE A 395 -4.19 -11.73 21.14
C PHE A 395 -2.97 -11.58 22.04
N GLN A 396 -1.97 -12.42 21.82
CA GLN A 396 -0.66 -12.35 22.48
C GLN A 396 0.45 -12.52 21.45
N PRO A 397 1.32 -11.52 21.26
CA PRO A 397 2.44 -11.63 20.33
C PRO A 397 3.53 -12.56 20.89
N THR A 398 4.21 -13.30 20.01
CA THR A 398 5.34 -14.16 20.41
C THR A 398 6.65 -13.40 20.61
N LYS A 399 6.71 -12.17 20.11
CA LYS A 399 7.82 -11.21 20.25
C LYS A 399 7.24 -9.81 20.45
N PRO A 400 7.95 -8.88 21.09
CA PRO A 400 7.50 -7.50 21.21
C PRO A 400 7.11 -6.90 19.85
N MET A 401 5.95 -6.27 19.79
CA MET A 401 5.38 -5.70 18.57
C MET A 401 4.77 -4.33 18.85
N ALA A 402 5.17 -3.31 18.08
CA ALA A 402 4.52 -2.01 18.13
C ALA A 402 3.12 -2.12 17.53
N ILE A 403 2.12 -1.64 18.25
CA ILE A 403 0.73 -1.53 17.83
C ILE A 403 0.03 -0.48 18.69
N GLU A 404 -0.83 0.31 18.08
CA GLU A 404 -1.59 1.36 18.76
C GLU A 404 -3.08 1.03 18.77
N GLU A 405 -3.85 1.72 19.62
CA GLU A 405 -5.31 1.55 19.68
C GLU A 405 -6.00 2.37 18.59
N MET A 406 -7.06 1.81 17.99
CA MET A 406 -7.85 2.44 16.93
C MET A 406 -8.44 3.80 17.32
N GLY A 407 -8.77 3.97 18.61
CA GLY A 407 -9.30 5.24 19.12
C GLY A 407 -8.28 6.36 19.23
N THR A 408 -6.97 6.05 19.23
CA THR A 408 -5.90 7.02 19.45
C THR A 408 -5.09 7.26 18.16
N PHE A 409 -4.57 6.17 17.58
CA PHE A 409 -3.77 6.20 16.36
C PHE A 409 -4.29 5.18 15.34
N PRO A 410 -5.38 5.51 14.61
CA PRO A 410 -5.96 4.60 13.61
C PRO A 410 -4.96 4.11 12.56
N GLU A 411 -3.96 4.94 12.28
CA GLU A 411 -2.90 4.68 11.29
C GLU A 411 -2.06 3.45 11.67
N LEU A 412 -1.82 3.24 12.97
CA LEU A 412 -0.99 2.16 13.51
C LEU A 412 -1.78 1.07 14.23
N ALA A 413 -3.11 1.15 14.24
CA ALA A 413 -3.97 0.16 14.87
C ALA A 413 -4.35 -1.01 13.95
N ARG A 414 -4.12 -0.87 12.63
CA ARG A 414 -4.56 -1.81 11.59
C ARG A 414 -3.56 -2.93 11.41
N PHE A 415 -4.07 -4.14 11.16
CA PHE A 415 -3.22 -5.29 10.87
C PHE A 415 -3.89 -6.27 9.91
N ALA A 416 -3.08 -6.98 9.14
CA ALA A 416 -3.48 -8.14 8.36
C ALA A 416 -2.91 -9.41 9.00
N ILE A 417 -3.65 -10.51 8.92
CA ILE A 417 -3.26 -11.82 9.43
C ILE A 417 -3.02 -12.76 8.26
N ARG A 418 -1.85 -13.36 8.21
CA ARG A 418 -1.47 -14.28 7.13
C ARG A 418 -1.06 -15.65 7.67
N ASP A 419 -1.46 -16.69 6.94
CA ASP A 419 -1.07 -18.07 7.21
C ASP A 419 -0.88 -18.82 5.90
N MET A 420 0.13 -19.68 5.81
CA MET A 420 0.47 -20.49 4.63
C MET A 420 0.43 -19.72 3.30
N GLY A 421 0.96 -18.48 3.30
CA GLY A 421 1.04 -17.65 2.09
C GLY A 421 -0.26 -16.96 1.69
N LYS A 422 -1.35 -17.07 2.48
CA LYS A 422 -2.65 -16.42 2.21
C LYS A 422 -3.00 -15.43 3.32
N THR A 423 -3.69 -14.37 2.97
CA THR A 423 -4.33 -13.49 3.97
C THR A 423 -5.61 -14.18 4.46
N VAL A 424 -5.66 -14.46 5.76
CA VAL A 424 -6.77 -15.19 6.41
C VAL A 424 -7.73 -14.25 7.13
N ALA A 425 -7.24 -13.11 7.57
CA ALA A 425 -8.07 -12.09 8.21
C ALA A 425 -7.38 -10.73 8.14
N ALA A 426 -8.16 -9.70 8.46
CA ALA A 426 -7.64 -8.39 8.74
C ALA A 426 -8.45 -7.72 9.85
N GLY A 427 -7.86 -6.78 10.55
CA GLY A 427 -8.51 -6.20 11.72
C GLY A 427 -7.83 -4.97 12.26
N VAL A 428 -8.34 -4.57 13.43
CA VAL A 428 -7.87 -3.37 14.14
C VAL A 428 -7.66 -3.69 15.63
N CYS A 429 -6.63 -3.11 16.20
CA CYS A 429 -6.41 -3.15 17.64
C CYS A 429 -7.38 -2.20 18.35
N MET A 430 -8.19 -2.75 19.24
CA MET A 430 -9.18 -1.99 19.99
C MET A 430 -8.63 -1.52 21.33
N LYS A 431 -7.84 -2.39 22.01
CA LYS A 431 -7.29 -2.10 23.33
C LYS A 431 -6.02 -2.90 23.59
N VAL A 432 -5.00 -2.23 24.12
CA VAL A 432 -3.77 -2.85 24.61
C VAL A 432 -3.89 -3.09 26.12
N HIS A 433 -3.56 -4.31 26.56
CA HIS A 433 -3.55 -4.69 27.98
C HIS A 433 -2.10 -4.80 28.43
N LYS A 434 -1.65 -3.86 29.23
CA LYS A 434 -0.33 -3.89 29.87
C LYS A 434 -0.44 -4.50 31.25
N ASN A 435 0.53 -5.35 31.58
CA ASN A 435 0.67 -5.91 32.94
C ASN A 435 1.24 -4.88 33.92
#